data_235473adc1947b9f8f26c306eb016c06
#
_entry.id   235473adc1947b9f8f26c306eb016c06
#
_cell.length_a   1.000
_cell.length_b   1.000
_cell.length_c   1.000
_cell.angle_alpha   90.00
_cell.angle_beta   90.00
_cell.angle_gamma   90.00
#
_symmetry.space_group_name_H-M   'P 1'
#
loop_
_entity.id
_entity.type
_entity.pdbx_description
1 polymer ?
#
loop_
_entity_poly.entity_id
_entity_poly.type
_entity_poly.pdbx_seq_one_letter_code
_entity_poly.pdbx_strand_id
1 'polypeptide(L)'
;MKSKLFLYAVFFQLLLLYTSCDDNHKFTIIENHNVSVCGITDPLKNIEWLATFCKGHTNAELNISIRVFSNKSTDENHYVISSVNSNPIEYSREEIYDCSGRKLFFKGIEGPKPVGWDDFFMENESVATIWELQQKK
;
A
#
# COMPACT_ATOMS: atom_id res chain seq x y z
N MET A 1 -36.17 41.99 -21.87
CA MET A 1 -36.13 40.87 -20.88
C MET A 1 -35.72 39.49 -21.45
N LYS A 2 -35.88 39.24 -22.73
CA LYS A 2 -35.55 37.91 -23.32
C LYS A 2 -34.03 37.62 -23.47
N SER A 3 -33.21 38.66 -23.57
CA SER A 3 -31.73 38.53 -23.78
C SER A 3 -30.98 38.09 -22.53
N LYS A 4 -31.42 38.47 -21.34
CA LYS A 4 -30.70 38.10 -20.08
C LYS A 4 -30.92 36.65 -19.66
N LEU A 5 -32.08 36.08 -20.00
CA LEU A 5 -32.41 34.69 -19.70
C LEU A 5 -31.55 33.71 -20.54
N PHE A 6 -31.27 34.12 -21.77
CA PHE A 6 -30.45 33.30 -22.68
C PHE A 6 -28.98 33.24 -22.23
N LEU A 7 -28.44 34.32 -21.66
CA LEU A 7 -27.07 34.39 -21.14
C LEU A 7 -26.91 33.50 -19.92
N TYR A 8 -27.89 33.41 -19.02
CA TYR A 8 -27.86 32.54 -17.84
C TYR A 8 -27.93 31.07 -18.21
N ALA A 9 -28.72 30.71 -19.23
CA ALA A 9 -28.82 29.32 -19.68
C ALA A 9 -27.52 28.82 -20.31
N VAL A 10 -26.83 29.66 -21.08
CA VAL A 10 -25.53 29.32 -21.69
C VAL A 10 -24.44 29.22 -20.62
N PHE A 11 -24.46 30.09 -19.60
CA PHE A 11 -23.47 30.05 -18.50
C PHE A 11 -23.66 28.81 -17.62
N PHE A 12 -24.90 28.36 -17.40
CA PHE A 12 -25.20 27.16 -16.63
C PHE A 12 -24.80 25.87 -17.38
N GLN A 13 -24.93 25.85 -18.70
CA GLN A 13 -24.47 24.73 -19.53
C GLN A 13 -22.96 24.64 -19.62
N LEU A 14 -22.23 25.76 -19.58
CA LEU A 14 -20.76 25.75 -19.54
C LEU A 14 -20.21 25.23 -18.21
N LEU A 15 -20.92 25.45 -17.09
CA LEU A 15 -20.52 24.96 -15.76
C LEU A 15 -20.68 23.44 -15.61
N LEU A 16 -21.54 22.80 -16.41
CA LEU A 16 -21.72 21.34 -16.38
C LEU A 16 -20.66 20.56 -17.16
N LEU A 17 -19.83 21.25 -17.94
CA LEU A 17 -18.76 20.59 -18.71
C LEU A 17 -17.44 20.42 -17.94
N TYR A 18 -17.35 20.97 -16.72
CA TYR A 18 -16.12 20.86 -15.89
C TYR A 18 -16.17 19.78 -14.80
N THR A 19 -17.22 18.94 -14.76
CA THR A 19 -17.32 17.83 -13.80
C THR A 19 -17.05 16.48 -14.45
N SER A 20 -16.14 16.41 -15.41
CA SER A 20 -15.51 15.15 -15.79
C SER A 20 -14.12 15.12 -15.16
N CYS A 21 -14.06 14.96 -13.84
CA CYS A 21 -12.92 14.32 -13.21
C CYS A 21 -12.98 12.86 -13.65
N ASP A 22 -12.30 12.56 -14.74
CA ASP A 22 -11.96 11.21 -15.12
C ASP A 22 -10.87 10.74 -14.13
N ASP A 23 -11.32 10.28 -12.95
CA ASP A 23 -10.50 9.57 -12.00
C ASP A 23 -10.15 8.21 -12.61
N ASN A 24 -9.34 8.24 -13.66
CA ASN A 24 -8.60 7.09 -14.13
C ASN A 24 -7.58 6.72 -13.05
N HIS A 25 -8.08 6.13 -11.95
CA HIS A 25 -7.21 5.51 -10.97
C HIS A 25 -6.37 4.47 -11.68
N LYS A 26 -5.10 4.81 -11.89
CA LYS A 26 -4.10 3.93 -12.53
C LYS A 26 -3.75 2.71 -11.67
N PHE A 27 -4.36 2.55 -10.51
CA PHE A 27 -4.07 1.49 -9.53
C PHE A 27 -5.34 1.01 -8.82
N THR A 28 -5.23 -0.16 -8.20
CA THR A 28 -6.25 -0.76 -7.33
C THR A 28 -5.64 -0.96 -5.94
N ILE A 29 -6.36 -0.58 -4.90
CA ILE A 29 -6.01 -0.84 -3.50
C ILE A 29 -6.87 -1.98 -3.01
N ILE A 30 -6.25 -2.98 -2.37
CA ILE A 30 -6.91 -4.12 -1.73
C ILE A 30 -6.52 -4.08 -0.25
N GLU A 31 -7.50 -4.04 0.64
CA GLU A 31 -7.33 -3.98 2.09
C GLU A 31 -8.00 -5.17 2.76
N ASN A 32 -7.32 -5.79 3.71
CA ASN A 32 -7.88 -6.85 4.54
C ASN A 32 -7.95 -6.40 6.00
N HIS A 33 -9.15 -5.98 6.41
CA HIS A 33 -9.45 -5.51 7.76
C HIS A 33 -9.84 -6.63 8.73
N ASN A 34 -9.96 -7.89 8.25
CA ASN A 34 -10.44 -9.03 9.03
C ASN A 34 -9.30 -9.86 9.64
N VAL A 35 -8.21 -9.21 10.00
CA VAL A 35 -7.05 -9.87 10.60
C VAL A 35 -6.71 -9.25 11.96
N SER A 36 -6.13 -10.07 12.84
CA SER A 36 -5.51 -9.61 14.08
C SER A 36 -4.03 -9.94 14.03
N VAL A 37 -3.19 -8.94 14.27
CA VAL A 37 -1.73 -9.04 14.20
C VAL A 37 -1.15 -8.32 15.39
N CYS A 38 -0.15 -8.90 16.04
CA CYS A 38 0.48 -8.29 17.22
C CYS A 38 -0.52 -8.00 18.36
N GLY A 39 -1.59 -8.80 18.48
CA GLY A 39 -2.67 -8.57 19.44
C GLY A 39 -3.60 -7.40 19.09
N ILE A 40 -3.47 -6.81 17.91
CA ILE A 40 -4.28 -5.68 17.44
C ILE A 40 -5.20 -6.14 16.31
N THR A 41 -6.51 -5.97 16.50
CA THR A 41 -7.52 -6.20 15.45
C THR A 41 -7.47 -5.07 14.45
N ASP A 42 -7.61 -5.38 13.16
CA ASP A 42 -7.56 -4.41 12.07
C ASP A 42 -6.31 -3.50 12.14
N PRO A 43 -5.13 -4.06 11.90
CA PRO A 43 -3.87 -3.32 12.04
C PRO A 43 -3.76 -2.14 11.08
N LEU A 44 -4.39 -2.19 9.91
CA LEU A 44 -4.40 -1.08 8.95
C LEU A 44 -5.06 0.18 9.50
N LYS A 45 -6.03 0.02 10.39
CA LYS A 45 -6.74 1.12 11.03
C LYS A 45 -6.13 1.51 12.37
N ASN A 46 -5.69 0.52 13.15
CA ASN A 46 -5.37 0.70 14.57
C ASN A 46 -3.87 0.81 14.87
N ILE A 47 -3.00 0.60 13.87
CA ILE A 47 -1.56 0.84 13.99
C ILE A 47 -1.19 2.11 13.21
N GLU A 48 -0.85 3.18 13.92
CA GLU A 48 -0.65 4.52 13.37
C GLU A 48 0.42 4.58 12.27
N TRP A 49 1.60 3.96 12.49
CA TRP A 49 2.67 3.98 11.50
C TRP A 49 2.26 3.25 10.22
N LEU A 50 1.51 2.15 10.33
CA LEU A 50 1.04 1.36 9.21
C LEU A 50 -0.04 2.10 8.40
N ALA A 51 -1.01 2.71 9.10
CA ALA A 51 -2.01 3.56 8.47
C ALA A 51 -1.39 4.77 7.75
N THR A 52 -0.36 5.37 8.34
CA THR A 52 0.39 6.47 7.74
C THR A 52 1.17 6.01 6.50
N PHE A 53 1.80 4.84 6.57
CA PHE A 53 2.48 4.25 5.42
C PHE A 53 1.51 4.04 4.24
N CYS A 54 0.37 3.38 4.47
CA CYS A 54 -0.62 3.12 3.43
C CYS A 54 -1.14 4.42 2.78
N LYS A 55 -1.48 5.42 3.59
CA LYS A 55 -1.93 6.74 3.09
C LYS A 55 -0.88 7.45 2.24
N GLY A 56 0.39 7.36 2.63
CA GLY A 56 1.50 7.98 1.91
C GLY A 56 1.80 7.35 0.54
N HIS A 57 1.32 6.13 0.31
CA HIS A 57 1.67 5.35 -0.89
C HIS A 57 0.48 5.12 -1.86
N THR A 58 -0.66 5.75 -1.64
CA THR A 58 -1.86 5.60 -2.50
C THR A 58 -1.66 6.03 -3.96
N ASN A 59 -0.62 6.81 -4.25
CA ASN A 59 -0.29 7.30 -5.60
C ASN A 59 1.09 6.80 -6.08
N ALA A 60 1.63 5.76 -5.46
CA ALA A 60 2.94 5.24 -5.84
C ALA A 60 2.91 4.60 -7.24
N GLU A 61 3.95 4.80 -8.02
CA GLU A 61 4.14 4.15 -9.32
C GLU A 61 4.66 2.70 -9.19
N LEU A 62 4.52 2.12 -8.01
CA LEU A 62 5.02 0.80 -7.65
C LEU A 62 3.86 -0.10 -7.25
N ASN A 63 3.99 -1.39 -7.53
CA ASN A 63 3.17 -2.38 -6.85
C ASN A 63 3.74 -2.57 -5.44
N ILE A 64 2.90 -2.44 -4.44
CA ILE A 64 3.31 -2.57 -3.04
C ILE A 64 2.43 -3.62 -2.38
N SER A 65 3.02 -4.50 -1.58
CA SER A 65 2.28 -5.43 -0.73
C SER A 65 2.78 -5.38 0.69
N ILE A 66 1.87 -5.47 1.66
CA ILE A 66 2.16 -5.63 3.08
C ILE A 66 1.66 -7.01 3.50
N ARG A 67 2.60 -7.87 3.84
CA ARG A 67 2.34 -9.23 4.30
C ARG A 67 2.68 -9.36 5.77
N VAL A 68 1.92 -10.16 6.47
CA VAL A 68 2.20 -10.57 7.85
C VAL A 68 2.91 -11.91 7.82
N PHE A 69 4.01 -11.98 8.52
CA PHE A 69 4.76 -13.20 8.78
C PHE A 69 4.68 -13.52 10.25
N SER A 70 4.51 -14.80 10.60
CA SER A 70 4.54 -15.31 11.96
C SER A 70 5.72 -16.23 12.14
N ASN A 71 6.44 -16.08 13.25
CA ASN A 71 7.52 -17.00 13.61
C ASN A 71 6.92 -18.36 14.00
N LYS A 72 7.42 -19.42 13.36
CA LYS A 72 6.90 -20.79 13.50
C LYS A 72 7.04 -21.36 14.91
N SER A 73 7.93 -20.79 15.73
CA SER A 73 8.25 -21.29 17.06
C SER A 73 7.69 -20.43 18.19
N THR A 74 7.54 -19.10 17.97
CA THR A 74 7.20 -18.14 19.02
C THR A 74 5.86 -17.44 18.78
N ASP A 75 5.26 -17.62 17.59
CA ASP A 75 4.07 -16.87 17.13
C ASP A 75 4.28 -15.35 17.07
N GLU A 76 5.53 -14.89 17.14
CA GLU A 76 5.86 -13.47 17.00
C GLU A 76 5.55 -13.01 15.57
N ASN A 77 4.85 -11.89 15.44
CA ASN A 77 4.44 -11.37 14.15
C ASN A 77 5.36 -10.25 13.65
N HIS A 78 5.53 -10.20 12.32
CA HIS A 78 6.32 -9.22 11.61
C HIS A 78 5.57 -8.74 10.38
N TYR A 79 5.83 -7.50 9.97
CA TYR A 79 5.32 -6.95 8.71
C TYR A 79 6.43 -6.95 7.66
N VAL A 80 6.16 -7.56 6.51
CA VAL A 80 7.06 -7.53 5.35
C VAL A 80 6.42 -6.66 4.28
N ILE A 81 7.06 -5.56 3.97
CA ILE A 81 6.65 -4.61 2.93
C ILE A 81 7.50 -4.85 1.70
N SER A 82 6.87 -5.26 0.62
CA SER A 82 7.53 -5.46 -0.68
C SER A 82 7.05 -4.38 -1.66
N SER A 83 7.99 -3.69 -2.30
CA SER A 83 7.72 -2.69 -3.33
C SER A 83 8.41 -3.12 -4.62
N VAL A 84 7.65 -3.27 -5.70
CA VAL A 84 8.14 -3.77 -6.99
C VAL A 84 7.67 -2.84 -8.10
N ASN A 85 8.59 -2.44 -9.00
CA ASN A 85 8.20 -1.71 -10.21
C ASN A 85 7.39 -2.64 -11.13
N SER A 86 6.46 -2.06 -11.88
CA SER A 86 5.72 -2.77 -12.95
C SER A 86 6.65 -3.34 -14.04
N ASN A 87 7.87 -2.82 -14.14
CA ASN A 87 8.96 -3.43 -14.93
C ASN A 87 9.85 -4.27 -13.97
N PRO A 88 9.72 -5.61 -13.96
CA PRO A 88 10.30 -6.48 -12.91
C PRO A 88 11.84 -6.51 -12.89
N ILE A 89 12.51 -5.90 -13.86
CA ILE A 89 13.96 -5.93 -13.98
C ILE A 89 14.62 -4.79 -13.15
N GLU A 90 13.89 -3.73 -12.80
CA GLU A 90 14.54 -2.49 -12.37
C GLU A 90 14.32 -2.10 -10.90
N TYR A 91 13.33 -2.62 -10.18
CA TYR A 91 13.11 -2.21 -8.79
C TYR A 91 12.40 -3.28 -7.96
N SER A 92 13.10 -3.88 -7.02
CA SER A 92 12.51 -4.68 -5.95
C SER A 92 13.13 -4.26 -4.61
N ARG A 93 12.30 -3.90 -3.67
CA ARG A 93 12.69 -3.50 -2.32
C ARG A 93 11.84 -4.25 -1.32
N GLU A 94 12.47 -4.81 -0.31
CA GLU A 94 11.78 -5.44 0.80
C GLU A 94 12.26 -4.88 2.14
N GLU A 95 11.33 -4.65 3.02
CA GLU A 95 11.56 -4.14 4.36
C GLU A 95 10.81 -5.01 5.37
N ILE A 96 11.44 -5.34 6.47
CA ILE A 96 10.85 -6.14 7.54
C ILE A 96 10.79 -5.28 8.80
N TYR A 97 9.60 -5.24 9.41
CA TYR A 97 9.30 -4.45 10.60
C TYR A 97 8.76 -5.35 11.71
N ASP A 98 9.10 -5.01 12.96
CA ASP A 98 8.43 -5.58 14.12
C ASP A 98 7.05 -4.91 14.36
N CYS A 99 6.32 -5.39 15.35
CA CYS A 99 5.00 -4.87 15.71
C CYS A 99 5.00 -3.40 16.14
N SER A 100 6.11 -2.88 16.61
CA SER A 100 6.25 -1.46 17.00
C SER A 100 6.51 -0.53 15.82
N GLY A 101 6.76 -1.09 14.62
CA GLY A 101 7.14 -0.33 13.44
C GLY A 101 8.63 -0.05 13.34
N ARG A 102 9.45 -0.71 14.18
CA ARG A 102 10.90 -0.64 14.05
C ARG A 102 11.36 -1.54 12.90
N LYS A 103 12.11 -0.95 11.97
CA LYS A 103 12.69 -1.69 10.85
C LYS A 103 13.79 -2.61 11.35
N LEU A 104 13.63 -3.90 11.07
CA LEU A 104 14.60 -4.95 11.41
C LEU A 104 15.57 -5.19 10.25
N PHE A 105 15.04 -5.28 9.03
CA PHE A 105 15.82 -5.53 7.83
C PHE A 105 15.38 -4.64 6.68
N PHE A 106 16.35 -4.38 5.81
CA PHE A 106 16.14 -3.70 4.53
C PHE A 106 16.97 -4.39 3.45
N LYS A 107 16.31 -4.77 2.36
CA LYS A 107 16.97 -5.26 1.15
C LYS A 107 16.53 -4.41 -0.03
N GLY A 108 17.47 -3.67 -0.61
CA GLY A 108 17.29 -2.94 -1.88
C GLY A 108 17.63 -3.83 -3.08
N ILE A 109 17.62 -3.22 -4.25
CA ILE A 109 17.91 -3.87 -5.54
C ILE A 109 19.37 -4.26 -5.63
N GLU A 110 20.23 -3.32 -5.25
CA GLU A 110 21.68 -3.47 -5.27
C GLU A 110 22.20 -3.63 -3.84
N GLY A 111 23.09 -4.57 -3.68
CA GLY A 111 23.76 -4.81 -2.40
C GLY A 111 23.55 -6.23 -1.87
N PRO A 112 24.37 -6.62 -0.91
CA PRO A 112 24.26 -7.94 -0.28
C PRO A 112 22.99 -8.04 0.56
N LYS A 113 22.49 -9.25 0.71
CA LYS A 113 21.43 -9.52 1.69
C LYS A 113 21.91 -9.16 3.09
N PRO A 114 21.08 -8.54 3.93
CA PRO A 114 21.42 -8.34 5.34
C PRO A 114 21.73 -9.67 6.05
N VAL A 115 22.60 -9.63 7.03
CA VAL A 115 22.87 -10.80 7.90
C VAL A 115 21.54 -11.17 8.61
N GLY A 116 21.21 -12.47 8.61
CA GLY A 116 19.95 -12.97 9.18
C GLY A 116 18.72 -12.87 8.25
N TRP A 117 18.88 -12.36 7.02
CA TRP A 117 17.77 -12.27 6.06
C TRP A 117 17.18 -13.63 5.69
N ASP A 118 18.02 -14.58 5.32
CA ASP A 118 17.57 -15.91 4.93
C ASP A 118 17.04 -16.69 6.14
N ASP A 119 17.63 -16.53 7.32
CA ASP A 119 17.17 -17.11 8.58
C ASP A 119 15.77 -16.61 8.93
N PHE A 120 15.49 -15.31 8.73
CA PHE A 120 14.13 -14.77 8.94
C PHE A 120 13.09 -15.52 8.13
N PHE A 121 13.31 -15.74 6.82
CA PHE A 121 12.34 -16.45 5.98
C PHE A 121 12.31 -17.97 6.22
N MET A 122 13.35 -18.56 6.78
CA MET A 122 13.32 -19.96 7.23
C MET A 122 12.51 -20.14 8.51
N GLU A 123 12.58 -19.18 9.43
CA GLU A 123 11.94 -19.24 10.74
C GLU A 123 10.51 -18.71 10.75
N ASN A 124 10.13 -17.91 9.76
CA ASN A 124 8.82 -17.27 9.66
C ASN A 124 8.06 -17.75 8.42
N GLU A 125 6.75 -17.75 8.51
CA GLU A 125 5.86 -18.06 7.38
C GLU A 125 4.85 -16.93 7.15
N SER A 126 4.47 -16.72 5.89
CA SER A 126 3.46 -15.73 5.54
C SER A 126 2.07 -16.25 5.94
N VAL A 127 1.38 -15.52 6.81
CA VAL A 127 0.06 -15.89 7.32
C VAL A 127 -1.07 -15.05 6.73
N ALA A 128 -0.79 -13.83 6.27
CA ALA A 128 -1.79 -12.97 5.63
C ALA A 128 -1.15 -11.91 4.75
N THR A 129 -1.88 -11.51 3.71
CA THR A 129 -1.66 -10.22 3.03
C THR A 129 -2.73 -9.26 3.53
N ILE A 130 -2.32 -8.09 4.02
CA ILE A 130 -3.22 -7.13 4.63
C ILE A 130 -3.47 -5.90 3.77
N TRP A 131 -2.52 -5.55 2.89
CA TRP A 131 -2.65 -4.41 2.00
C TRP A 131 -1.90 -4.63 0.70
N GLU A 132 -2.51 -4.27 -0.42
CA GLU A 132 -1.87 -4.30 -1.73
C GLU A 132 -2.24 -3.06 -2.55
N LEU A 133 -1.26 -2.46 -3.19
CA LEU A 133 -1.40 -1.47 -4.24
C LEU A 133 -0.95 -2.11 -5.55
N GLN A 134 -1.86 -2.28 -6.49
CA GLN A 134 -1.59 -2.88 -7.79
C GLN A 134 -1.82 -1.85 -8.90
N GLN A 135 -0.85 -1.68 -9.78
CA GLN A 135 -1.04 -0.87 -10.98
C GLN A 135 -1.97 -1.59 -11.97
N LYS A 136 -2.93 -0.85 -12.51
CA LYS A 136 -3.73 -1.34 -13.64
C LYS A 136 -2.84 -1.36 -14.89
N LYS A 137 -2.84 -2.49 -15.57
CA LYS A 137 -2.21 -2.64 -16.89
C LYS A 137 -3.04 -1.96 -17.96
#